data_f44c3a574357970dcffce23083f2098f
#
_entry.id   f44c3a574357970dcffce23083f2098f
#
_cell.length_a   1.000
_cell.length_b   1.000
_cell.length_c   1.000
_cell.angle_alpha   90.00
_cell.angle_beta   90.00
_cell.angle_gamma   90.00
#
_symmetry.space_group_name_H-M   'P 1'
#
loop_
_entity.id
_entity.type
_entity.pdbx_description
1 polymer ?
#
loop_
_entity_poly.entity_id
_entity_poly.type
_entity_poly.pdbx_seq_one_letter_code
_entity_poly.pdbx_strand_id
1 'polypeptide(L)'
;MRRYLLSSALLIAVLHLSGCAAYRNYDQEMQQTNDQLMRGNFQGALDLLNWNNPWEDKDLLYYFEKGAILSFANVLPQSQTAWRSADQRVFQREEAVPSGASKLLNRFAYEMGTMLVNDKLSRYEGYDYEKVMLTTQMALNQLAESDFDGARADIKKTHEREALIARQRERQYEELEAQAGAQGIKVQYKDLQGYPVTTLDAPAVIE
;
A
#
# COMPACT_ATOMS: atom_id res chain seq x y z
N MET A 1 32.12 -1.36 -39.73
CA MET A 1 30.72 -0.89 -39.81
C MET A 1 29.68 -1.94 -39.40
N ARG A 2 29.70 -3.17 -39.93
CA ARG A 2 28.68 -4.20 -39.65
C ARG A 2 28.60 -4.63 -38.16
N ARG A 3 29.71 -4.61 -37.42
CA ARG A 3 29.76 -4.94 -35.98
C ARG A 3 29.08 -3.88 -35.10
N TYR A 4 29.19 -2.61 -35.44
CA TYR A 4 28.56 -1.52 -34.65
C TYR A 4 27.06 -1.45 -34.91
N LEU A 5 26.58 -1.80 -36.09
CA LEU A 5 25.16 -1.89 -36.41
C LEU A 5 24.47 -3.02 -35.63
N LEU A 6 25.13 -4.16 -35.43
CA LEU A 6 24.60 -5.28 -34.63
C LEU A 6 24.56 -4.92 -33.14
N SER A 7 25.57 -4.22 -32.64
CA SER A 7 25.62 -3.79 -31.23
C SER A 7 24.56 -2.73 -30.92
N SER A 8 24.33 -1.78 -31.84
CA SER A 8 23.29 -0.77 -31.67
C SER A 8 21.87 -1.35 -31.77
N ALA A 9 21.64 -2.31 -32.66
CA ALA A 9 20.36 -3.00 -32.80
C ALA A 9 20.05 -3.86 -31.54
N LEU A 10 21.06 -4.51 -30.95
CA LEU A 10 20.92 -5.25 -29.70
C LEU A 10 20.60 -4.34 -28.51
N LEU A 11 21.25 -3.16 -28.42
CA LEU A 11 21.00 -2.17 -27.38
C LEU A 11 19.57 -1.60 -27.45
N ILE A 12 19.08 -1.32 -28.67
CA ILE A 12 17.73 -0.85 -28.90
C ILE A 12 16.70 -1.93 -28.55
N ALA A 13 16.96 -3.20 -28.89
CA ALA A 13 16.09 -4.33 -28.55
C ALA A 13 15.98 -4.53 -27.02
N VAL A 14 17.08 -4.38 -26.29
CA VAL A 14 17.08 -4.48 -24.81
C VAL A 14 16.32 -3.32 -24.17
N LEU A 15 16.38 -2.11 -24.73
CA LEU A 15 15.62 -0.94 -24.24
C LEU A 15 14.10 -1.09 -24.47
N HIS A 16 13.67 -1.80 -25.52
CA HIS A 16 12.27 -2.07 -25.77
C HIS A 16 11.67 -3.16 -24.88
N LEU A 17 12.49 -4.09 -24.37
CA LEU A 17 12.05 -5.17 -23.48
C LEU A 17 11.77 -4.69 -22.03
N SER A 18 12.39 -3.60 -21.61
CA SER A 18 12.19 -3.05 -20.27
C SER A 18 10.95 -2.14 -20.11
N GLY A 19 10.30 -1.77 -21.21
CA GLY A 19 9.18 -0.82 -21.21
C GLY A 19 7.81 -1.42 -20.87
N CYS A 20 7.61 -2.73 -20.99
CA CYS A 20 6.26 -3.31 -20.81
C CYS A 20 5.86 -3.58 -19.37
N ALA A 21 6.81 -3.66 -18.42
CA ALA A 21 6.50 -3.92 -17.01
C ALA A 21 6.08 -2.67 -16.22
N ALA A 22 6.32 -1.47 -16.76
CA ALA A 22 6.07 -0.21 -16.06
C ALA A 22 4.63 0.34 -16.23
N TYR A 23 3.82 -0.25 -17.11
CA TYR A 23 2.47 0.23 -17.40
C TYR A 23 1.41 -0.78 -17.02
N ARG A 24 1.29 -1.06 -15.71
CA ARG A 24 0.22 -1.89 -15.17
C ARG A 24 -1.04 -1.03 -15.03
N ASN A 25 -2.13 -1.40 -15.71
CA ASN A 25 -3.42 -0.76 -15.52
C ASN A 25 -4.19 -1.52 -14.43
N TYR A 26 -3.96 -1.13 -13.17
CA TYR A 26 -4.57 -1.76 -12.00
C TYR A 26 -6.11 -1.80 -12.09
N ASP A 27 -6.74 -0.72 -12.55
CA ASP A 27 -8.20 -0.66 -12.65
C ASP A 27 -8.76 -1.74 -13.60
N GLN A 28 -8.08 -1.96 -14.73
CA GLN A 28 -8.49 -2.99 -15.69
C GLN A 28 -8.27 -4.41 -15.15
N GLU A 29 -7.16 -4.63 -14.45
CA GLU A 29 -6.85 -5.93 -13.82
C GLU A 29 -7.86 -6.24 -12.72
N MET A 30 -8.20 -5.26 -11.89
CA MET A 30 -9.17 -5.40 -10.82
C MET A 30 -10.59 -5.60 -11.37
N GLN A 31 -10.96 -4.93 -12.47
CA GLN A 31 -12.23 -5.16 -13.13
C GLN A 31 -12.39 -6.61 -13.59
N GLN A 32 -11.36 -7.18 -14.22
CA GLN A 32 -11.37 -8.60 -14.63
C GLN A 32 -11.49 -9.55 -13.43
N THR A 33 -10.79 -9.27 -12.36
CA THR A 33 -10.87 -10.04 -11.10
C THR A 33 -12.26 -9.95 -10.49
N ASN A 34 -12.84 -8.76 -10.44
CA ASN A 34 -14.21 -8.54 -9.94
C ASN A 34 -15.26 -9.26 -10.81
N ASP A 35 -15.10 -9.29 -12.12
CA ASP A 35 -15.97 -10.04 -13.02
C ASP A 35 -15.99 -11.54 -12.70
N GLN A 36 -14.86 -12.13 -12.34
CA GLN A 36 -14.78 -13.52 -11.87
C GLN A 36 -15.49 -13.70 -10.53
N LEU A 37 -15.26 -12.78 -9.59
CA LEU A 37 -15.91 -12.81 -8.26
C LEU A 37 -17.43 -12.71 -8.37
N MET A 38 -17.95 -11.80 -9.21
CA MET A 38 -19.40 -11.63 -9.43
C MET A 38 -20.05 -12.87 -10.05
N ARG A 39 -19.30 -13.69 -10.78
CA ARG A 39 -19.73 -14.99 -11.31
C ARG A 39 -19.55 -16.15 -10.32
N GLY A 40 -19.04 -15.89 -9.12
CA GLY A 40 -18.68 -16.92 -8.14
C GLY A 40 -17.47 -17.75 -8.52
N ASN A 41 -16.68 -17.33 -9.51
CA ASN A 41 -15.48 -18.03 -9.95
C ASN A 41 -14.25 -17.56 -9.14
N PHE A 42 -14.20 -17.93 -7.87
CA PHE A 42 -13.12 -17.52 -6.97
C PHE A 42 -11.74 -18.04 -7.42
N GLN A 43 -11.68 -19.24 -8.01
CA GLN A 43 -10.42 -19.77 -8.53
C GLN A 43 -9.93 -18.94 -9.72
N GLY A 44 -10.80 -18.58 -10.65
CA GLY A 44 -10.45 -17.71 -11.76
C GLY A 44 -9.99 -16.32 -11.31
N ALA A 45 -10.57 -15.77 -10.23
CA ALA A 45 -10.11 -14.52 -9.63
C ALA A 45 -8.69 -14.65 -9.04
N LEU A 46 -8.40 -15.75 -8.32
CA LEU A 46 -7.06 -16.03 -7.78
C LEU A 46 -6.02 -16.25 -8.89
N ASP A 47 -6.39 -16.93 -9.96
CA ASP A 47 -5.52 -17.17 -11.10
C ASP A 47 -5.15 -15.87 -11.81
N LEU A 48 -6.12 -14.96 -11.99
CA LEU A 48 -5.87 -13.61 -12.53
C LEU A 48 -4.98 -12.79 -11.61
N LEU A 49 -5.24 -12.81 -10.31
CA LEU A 49 -4.39 -12.12 -9.33
C LEU A 49 -2.94 -12.62 -9.39
N ASN A 50 -2.74 -13.93 -9.46
CA ASN A 50 -1.41 -14.53 -9.58
C ASN A 50 -0.74 -14.19 -10.91
N TRP A 51 -1.48 -14.25 -12.02
CA TRP A 51 -0.99 -13.91 -13.35
C TRP A 51 -0.51 -12.46 -13.45
N ASN A 52 -1.29 -11.55 -12.88
CA ASN A 52 -0.98 -10.13 -12.85
C ASN A 52 0.15 -9.77 -11.86
N ASN A 53 0.51 -10.70 -10.97
CA ASN A 53 1.60 -10.56 -10.01
C ASN A 53 2.63 -11.68 -10.16
N PRO A 54 3.41 -11.73 -11.25
CA PRO A 54 4.31 -12.86 -11.52
C PRO A 54 5.57 -12.88 -10.63
N TRP A 55 5.89 -11.78 -9.94
CA TRP A 55 7.09 -11.63 -9.13
C TRP A 55 7.03 -12.50 -7.86
N GLU A 56 8.17 -13.05 -7.43
CA GLU A 56 8.25 -13.83 -6.17
C GLU A 56 7.95 -12.94 -4.95
N ASP A 57 8.53 -11.75 -4.93
CA ASP A 57 8.27 -10.77 -3.85
C ASP A 57 6.97 -10.02 -4.12
N LYS A 58 5.85 -10.60 -3.64
CA LYS A 58 4.52 -10.00 -3.73
C LYS A 58 4.44 -8.75 -2.87
N ASP A 59 3.73 -7.73 -3.35
CA ASP A 59 3.51 -6.50 -2.59
C ASP A 59 2.37 -6.63 -1.56
N LEU A 60 2.13 -5.55 -0.82
CA LEU A 60 1.07 -5.50 0.20
C LEU A 60 -0.32 -5.63 -0.42
N LEU A 61 -0.55 -4.99 -1.57
CA LEU A 61 -1.82 -5.00 -2.28
C LEU A 61 -2.22 -6.42 -2.71
N TYR A 62 -1.26 -7.19 -3.24
CA TYR A 62 -1.49 -8.59 -3.59
C TYR A 62 -2.03 -9.41 -2.40
N TYR A 63 -1.46 -9.23 -1.21
CA TYR A 63 -1.93 -9.98 -0.04
C TYR A 63 -3.28 -9.50 0.47
N PHE A 64 -3.59 -8.21 0.33
CA PHE A 64 -4.93 -7.69 0.63
C PHE A 64 -5.97 -8.32 -0.29
N GLU A 65 -5.74 -8.29 -1.59
CA GLU A 65 -6.66 -8.86 -2.59
C GLU A 65 -6.81 -10.37 -2.41
N LYS A 66 -5.70 -11.08 -2.22
CA LYS A 66 -5.72 -12.54 -2.00
C LYS A 66 -6.51 -12.92 -0.76
N GLY A 67 -6.28 -12.21 0.34
CA GLY A 67 -7.01 -12.42 1.58
C GLY A 67 -8.51 -12.20 1.40
N ALA A 68 -8.90 -11.13 0.72
CA ALA A 68 -10.29 -10.82 0.44
C ALA A 68 -10.97 -11.88 -0.45
N ILE A 69 -10.34 -12.27 -1.56
CA ILE A 69 -10.88 -13.29 -2.47
C ILE A 69 -11.10 -14.61 -1.72
N LEU A 70 -10.12 -15.03 -0.92
CA LEU A 70 -10.20 -16.28 -0.14
C LEU A 70 -11.26 -16.20 0.96
N SER A 71 -11.43 -15.03 1.60
CA SER A 71 -12.50 -14.81 2.57
C SER A 71 -13.89 -14.91 1.92
N PHE A 72 -14.10 -14.29 0.77
CA PHE A 72 -15.34 -14.40 -0.01
C PHE A 72 -15.60 -15.84 -0.47
N ALA A 73 -14.56 -16.62 -0.78
CA ALA A 73 -14.66 -18.02 -1.11
C ALA A 73 -14.90 -18.93 0.11
N ASN A 74 -14.98 -18.37 1.31
CA ASN A 74 -15.08 -19.09 2.58
C ASN A 74 -13.91 -20.06 2.84
N VAL A 75 -12.73 -19.74 2.31
CA VAL A 75 -11.48 -20.51 2.53
C VAL A 75 -10.66 -19.80 3.61
N LEU A 76 -11.22 -19.72 4.80
CA LEU A 76 -10.77 -18.87 5.90
C LEU A 76 -9.33 -19.14 6.35
N PRO A 77 -8.81 -20.38 6.47
CA PRO A 77 -7.43 -20.61 6.88
C PRO A 77 -6.40 -20.03 5.91
N GLN A 78 -6.67 -20.12 4.61
CA GLN A 78 -5.79 -19.57 3.58
C GLN A 78 -5.92 -18.04 3.51
N SER A 79 -7.14 -17.51 3.68
CA SER A 79 -7.38 -16.07 3.83
C SER A 79 -6.59 -15.50 5.01
N GLN A 80 -6.66 -16.16 6.17
CA GLN A 80 -5.91 -15.76 7.36
C GLN A 80 -4.39 -15.76 7.11
N THR A 81 -3.89 -16.75 6.37
CA THR A 81 -2.47 -16.79 5.98
C THR A 81 -2.08 -15.62 5.10
N ALA A 82 -2.93 -15.23 4.14
CA ALA A 82 -2.70 -14.06 3.28
C ALA A 82 -2.74 -12.76 4.10
N TRP A 83 -3.73 -12.60 5.00
CA TRP A 83 -3.82 -11.45 5.89
C TRP A 83 -2.61 -11.34 6.82
N ARG A 84 -2.11 -12.44 7.38
CA ARG A 84 -0.89 -12.44 8.21
C ARG A 84 0.35 -12.03 7.41
N SER A 85 0.44 -12.43 6.14
CA SER A 85 1.54 -12.00 5.26
C SER A 85 1.47 -10.50 4.99
N ALA A 86 0.28 -9.93 4.81
CA ALA A 86 0.06 -8.50 4.71
C ALA A 86 0.45 -7.78 6.01
N ASP A 87 0.00 -8.27 7.15
CA ASP A 87 0.28 -7.70 8.47
C ASP A 87 1.77 -7.65 8.79
N GLN A 88 2.50 -8.71 8.47
CA GLN A 88 3.95 -8.74 8.62
C GLN A 88 4.65 -7.67 7.76
N ARG A 89 4.17 -7.41 6.54
CA ARG A 89 4.71 -6.36 5.66
C ARG A 89 4.42 -4.97 6.19
N VAL A 90 3.23 -4.74 6.71
CA VAL A 90 2.88 -3.48 7.38
C VAL A 90 3.81 -3.26 8.57
N PHE A 91 3.96 -4.26 9.43
CA PHE A 91 4.82 -4.18 10.62
C PHE A 91 6.28 -3.88 10.27
N GLN A 92 6.86 -4.60 9.31
CA GLN A 92 8.25 -4.37 8.87
C GLN A 92 8.47 -2.94 8.37
N ARG A 93 7.49 -2.33 7.73
CA ARG A 93 7.57 -0.94 7.25
C ARG A 93 7.40 0.07 8.38
N GLU A 94 6.46 -0.19 9.30
CA GLU A 94 6.26 0.66 10.48
C GLU A 94 7.50 0.70 11.37
N GLU A 95 8.25 -0.42 11.49
CA GLU A 95 9.54 -0.46 12.20
C GLU A 95 10.69 0.18 11.42
N ALA A 96 10.67 0.11 10.10
CA ALA A 96 11.72 0.65 9.24
C ALA A 96 11.69 2.18 9.10
N VAL A 97 10.75 2.89 9.77
CA VAL A 97 10.67 4.36 9.71
C VAL A 97 11.92 4.96 10.35
N PRO A 98 12.82 5.57 9.55
CA PRO A 98 14.08 6.07 10.05
C PRO A 98 13.87 7.30 10.95
N SER A 99 14.56 7.33 12.08
CA SER A 99 14.61 8.50 12.95
C SER A 99 15.59 9.57 12.41
N GLY A 100 15.15 10.80 12.27
CA GLY A 100 16.04 11.96 12.10
C GLY A 100 16.61 12.17 10.68
N ALA A 101 17.93 12.22 10.51
CA ALA A 101 18.61 12.61 9.28
C ALA A 101 18.30 11.76 8.04
N SER A 102 17.93 10.49 8.21
CA SER A 102 17.51 9.62 7.09
C SER A 102 16.10 9.96 6.56
N LYS A 103 15.25 10.61 7.38
CA LYS A 103 13.95 11.15 6.93
C LYS A 103 14.14 12.22 5.86
N LEU A 104 15.12 13.10 6.03
CA LEU A 104 15.44 14.16 5.07
C LEU A 104 16.00 13.59 3.76
N LEU A 105 16.90 12.61 3.84
CA LEU A 105 17.48 11.94 2.67
C LEU A 105 16.42 11.12 1.92
N ASN A 106 15.53 10.43 2.62
CA ASN A 106 14.43 9.68 2.01
C ASN A 106 13.38 10.61 1.40
N ARG A 107 13.10 11.76 2.03
CA ARG A 107 12.22 12.79 1.45
C ARG A 107 12.84 13.40 0.18
N PHE A 108 14.13 13.69 0.17
CA PHE A 108 14.85 14.15 -1.02
C PHE A 108 14.90 13.08 -2.13
N ALA A 109 15.13 11.83 -1.77
CA ALA A 109 15.11 10.71 -2.71
C ALA A 109 13.69 10.45 -3.23
N TYR A 110 12.68 10.62 -2.40
CA TYR A 110 11.27 10.53 -2.79
C TYR A 110 10.88 11.67 -3.72
N GLU A 111 11.19 12.93 -3.39
CA GLU A 111 10.91 14.10 -4.24
C GLU A 111 11.66 14.03 -5.58
N MET A 112 12.93 13.62 -5.58
CA MET A 112 13.70 13.39 -6.81
C MET A 112 13.21 12.16 -7.57
N GLY A 113 12.80 11.11 -6.89
CA GLY A 113 12.27 9.89 -7.47
C GLY A 113 10.88 10.08 -8.09
N THR A 114 9.98 10.82 -7.44
CA THR A 114 8.64 11.11 -7.97
C THR A 114 8.68 12.05 -9.16
N MET A 115 9.70 12.89 -9.27
CA MET A 115 9.93 13.74 -10.46
C MET A 115 10.36 12.92 -11.69
N LEU A 116 11.02 11.77 -11.48
CA LEU A 116 11.56 10.94 -12.56
C LEU A 116 10.77 9.62 -12.75
N VAL A 117 9.96 9.21 -11.78
CA VAL A 117 9.30 7.91 -11.77
C VAL A 117 7.85 8.13 -11.37
N ASN A 118 6.95 7.88 -12.32
CA ASN A 118 5.50 7.90 -12.12
C ASN A 118 5.10 7.19 -10.83
N ASP A 119 4.15 7.74 -10.03
CA ASP A 119 3.59 7.17 -8.77
C ASP A 119 3.25 5.68 -8.84
N LYS A 120 3.02 5.16 -10.06
CA LYS A 120 2.74 3.75 -10.35
C LYS A 120 3.93 2.79 -10.14
N LEU A 121 5.15 3.31 -9.95
CA LEU A 121 6.34 2.51 -9.61
C LEU A 121 6.62 2.51 -8.10
N SER A 122 5.92 3.34 -7.34
CA SER A 122 5.99 3.31 -5.89
C SER A 122 5.32 2.03 -5.39
N ARG A 123 6.03 1.28 -4.53
CA ARG A 123 5.50 0.08 -3.91
C ARG A 123 4.33 0.47 -3.01
N TYR A 124 3.16 -0.13 -3.22
CA TYR A 124 1.96 0.18 -2.44
C TYR A 124 2.19 0.01 -0.93
N GLU A 125 1.93 1.07 -0.17
CA GLU A 125 2.21 1.11 1.27
C GLU A 125 0.98 0.84 2.14
N GLY A 126 -0.21 0.92 1.54
CA GLY A 126 -1.50 0.82 2.22
C GLY A 126 -1.88 2.09 2.98
N TYR A 127 -3.13 2.48 2.87
CA TYR A 127 -3.69 3.58 3.66
C TYR A 127 -3.89 3.17 5.12
N ASP A 128 -3.93 4.12 6.02
CA ASP A 128 -4.11 3.86 7.44
C ASP A 128 -5.38 3.07 7.75
N TYR A 129 -6.50 3.39 7.08
CA TYR A 129 -7.75 2.67 7.25
C TYR A 129 -7.67 1.21 6.76
N GLU A 130 -6.88 0.93 5.72
CA GLU A 130 -6.68 -0.43 5.22
C GLU A 130 -5.86 -1.28 6.19
N LYS A 131 -4.89 -0.66 6.86
CA LYS A 131 -4.09 -1.33 7.90
C LYS A 131 -4.96 -1.71 9.11
N VAL A 132 -5.91 -0.85 9.49
CA VAL A 132 -6.91 -1.14 10.53
C VAL A 132 -7.88 -2.22 10.06
N MET A 133 -8.40 -2.10 8.83
CA MET A 133 -9.28 -3.11 8.23
C MET A 133 -8.64 -4.48 8.12
N LEU A 134 -7.34 -4.55 7.83
CA LEU A 134 -6.58 -5.80 7.77
C LEU A 134 -6.71 -6.61 9.07
N THR A 135 -6.40 -6.00 10.21
CA THR A 135 -6.48 -6.68 11.52
C THR A 135 -7.92 -6.96 11.93
N THR A 136 -8.87 -6.12 11.51
CA THR A 136 -10.30 -6.38 11.66
C THR A 136 -10.74 -7.62 10.88
N GLN A 137 -10.33 -7.76 9.62
CA GLN A 137 -10.65 -8.94 8.80
C GLN A 137 -10.01 -10.21 9.36
N MET A 138 -8.78 -10.12 9.89
CA MET A 138 -8.15 -11.24 10.60
C MET A 138 -8.99 -11.70 11.80
N ALA A 139 -9.47 -10.76 12.61
CA ALA A 139 -10.33 -11.08 13.76
C ALA A 139 -11.66 -11.71 13.31
N LEU A 140 -12.28 -11.21 12.24
CA LEU A 140 -13.51 -11.76 11.69
C LEU A 140 -13.33 -13.20 11.17
N ASN A 141 -12.22 -13.48 10.48
CA ASN A 141 -11.90 -14.85 10.05
C ASN A 141 -11.77 -15.80 11.25
N GLN A 142 -11.05 -15.39 12.31
CA GLN A 142 -10.88 -16.19 13.53
C GLN A 142 -12.23 -16.43 14.22
N LEU A 143 -13.10 -15.40 14.29
CA LEU A 143 -14.46 -15.57 14.84
C LEU A 143 -15.28 -16.59 14.03
N ALA A 144 -15.19 -16.52 12.70
CA ALA A 144 -15.90 -17.44 11.81
C ALA A 144 -15.40 -18.91 11.97
N GLU A 145 -14.13 -19.08 12.33
CA GLU A 145 -13.52 -20.39 12.64
C GLU A 145 -13.72 -20.82 14.11
N SER A 146 -14.43 -20.00 14.92
CA SER A 146 -14.61 -20.21 16.35
C SER A 146 -13.31 -20.18 17.17
N ASP A 147 -12.24 -19.58 16.63
CA ASP A 147 -11.01 -19.29 17.35
C ASP A 147 -11.13 -17.95 18.09
N PHE A 148 -11.78 -17.98 19.27
CA PHE A 148 -12.04 -16.77 20.06
C PHE A 148 -10.76 -16.15 20.64
N ASP A 149 -9.73 -16.95 20.90
CA ASP A 149 -8.47 -16.46 21.44
C ASP A 149 -7.66 -15.76 20.36
N GLY A 150 -7.60 -16.33 19.15
CA GLY A 150 -7.04 -15.68 17.98
C GLY A 150 -7.76 -14.39 17.63
N ALA A 151 -9.09 -14.40 17.63
CA ALA A 151 -9.90 -13.21 17.38
C ALA A 151 -9.62 -12.08 18.40
N ARG A 152 -9.53 -12.43 19.69
CA ARG A 152 -9.22 -11.49 20.76
C ARG A 152 -7.82 -10.86 20.58
N ALA A 153 -6.84 -11.66 20.16
CA ALA A 153 -5.49 -11.18 19.86
C ALA A 153 -5.48 -10.20 18.66
N ASP A 154 -6.23 -10.51 17.60
CA ASP A 154 -6.30 -9.64 16.41
C ASP A 154 -7.11 -8.36 16.69
N ILE A 155 -8.17 -8.40 17.52
CA ILE A 155 -8.88 -7.20 18.00
C ILE A 155 -7.94 -6.29 18.80
N LYS A 156 -7.15 -6.87 19.72
CA LYS A 156 -6.17 -6.09 20.46
C LYS A 156 -5.17 -5.39 19.54
N LYS A 157 -4.67 -6.12 18.55
CA LYS A 157 -3.77 -5.56 17.53
C LYS A 157 -4.43 -4.43 16.74
N THR A 158 -5.73 -4.52 16.44
CA THR A 158 -6.49 -3.44 15.78
C THR A 158 -6.44 -2.16 16.62
N HIS A 159 -6.74 -2.24 17.90
CA HIS A 159 -6.68 -1.08 18.81
C HIS A 159 -5.27 -0.49 18.97
N GLU A 160 -4.25 -1.35 19.03
CA GLU A 160 -2.85 -0.91 19.09
C GLU A 160 -2.45 -0.15 17.82
N ARG A 161 -2.91 -0.60 16.66
CA ARG A 161 -2.67 0.05 15.36
C ARG A 161 -3.39 1.38 15.24
N GLU A 162 -4.68 1.45 15.64
CA GLU A 162 -5.43 2.70 15.70
C GLU A 162 -4.71 3.74 16.58
N ALA A 163 -4.25 3.34 17.76
CA ALA A 163 -3.51 4.21 18.66
C ALA A 163 -2.14 4.66 18.09
N LEU A 164 -1.48 3.80 17.32
CA LEU A 164 -0.23 4.15 16.64
C LEU A 164 -0.49 5.19 15.54
N ILE A 165 -1.49 4.97 14.70
CA ILE A 165 -1.89 5.88 13.62
C ILE A 165 -2.29 7.23 14.18
N ALA A 166 -3.10 7.27 15.24
CA ALA A 166 -3.51 8.51 15.91
C ALA A 166 -2.28 9.32 16.39
N ARG A 167 -1.30 8.66 17.02
CA ARG A 167 -0.06 9.31 17.47
C ARG A 167 0.82 9.80 16.32
N GLN A 168 0.84 9.08 15.20
CA GLN A 168 1.61 9.50 14.02
C GLN A 168 0.97 10.73 13.38
N ARG A 169 -0.36 10.77 13.25
CA ARG A 169 -1.11 11.93 12.74
C ARG A 169 -0.94 13.15 13.62
N GLU A 170 -1.02 13.00 14.93
CA GLU A 170 -0.82 14.11 15.87
C GLU A 170 0.56 14.75 15.66
N ARG A 171 1.62 13.94 15.55
CA ARG A 171 2.97 14.45 15.24
C ARG A 171 3.06 15.14 13.87
N GLN A 172 2.39 14.61 12.85
CA GLN A 172 2.35 15.25 11.54
C GLN A 172 1.67 16.62 11.59
N TYR A 173 0.57 16.75 12.34
CA TYR A 173 -0.10 18.04 12.54
C TYR A 173 0.80 19.04 13.26
N GLU A 174 1.51 18.62 14.32
CA GLU A 174 2.45 19.47 15.04
C GLU A 174 3.60 19.96 14.12
N GLU A 175 4.15 19.06 13.28
CA GLU A 175 5.19 19.41 12.30
C GLU A 175 4.68 20.43 11.27
N LEU A 176 3.46 20.25 10.76
CA LEU A 176 2.84 21.16 9.79
C LEU A 176 2.51 22.52 10.41
N GLU A 177 1.98 22.56 11.63
CA GLU A 177 1.75 23.80 12.38
C GLU A 177 3.05 24.58 12.60
N ALA A 178 4.13 23.88 12.95
CA ALA A 178 5.45 24.49 13.13
C ALA A 178 6.00 25.06 11.82
N GLN A 179 5.83 24.34 10.69
CA GLN A 179 6.24 24.82 9.37
C GLN A 179 5.43 26.05 8.93
N ALA A 180 4.12 26.00 9.08
CA ALA A 180 3.23 27.13 8.77
C ALA A 180 3.57 28.35 9.64
N GLY A 181 3.81 28.15 10.93
CA GLY A 181 4.23 29.22 11.85
C GLY A 181 5.55 29.86 11.46
N ALA A 182 6.53 29.09 10.96
CA ALA A 182 7.79 29.59 10.45
C ALA A 182 7.61 30.49 9.20
N GLN A 183 6.52 30.29 8.45
CA GLN A 183 6.14 31.10 7.28
C GLN A 183 5.18 32.26 7.65
N GLY A 184 4.89 32.46 8.93
CA GLY A 184 3.97 33.48 9.42
C GLY A 184 2.48 33.15 9.24
N ILE A 185 2.15 31.90 8.87
CA ILE A 185 0.79 31.42 8.67
C ILE A 185 0.30 30.82 9.98
N LYS A 186 -0.83 31.31 10.50
CA LYS A 186 -1.47 30.75 11.70
C LYS A 186 -2.54 29.74 11.27
N VAL A 187 -2.24 28.47 11.35
CA VAL A 187 -3.18 27.37 11.08
C VAL A 187 -3.24 26.49 12.32
N GLN A 188 -4.44 26.13 12.74
CA GLN A 188 -4.66 25.11 13.78
C GLN A 188 -5.21 23.85 13.09
N TYR A 189 -4.33 22.92 12.78
CA TYR A 189 -4.73 21.66 12.12
C TYR A 189 -5.65 20.79 12.96
N LYS A 190 -5.74 21.03 14.30
CA LYS A 190 -6.73 20.38 15.15
C LYS A 190 -8.17 20.61 14.71
N ASP A 191 -8.44 21.74 14.05
CA ASP A 191 -9.76 22.07 13.52
C ASP A 191 -10.07 21.30 12.20
N LEU A 192 -9.06 20.66 11.62
CA LEU A 192 -9.14 19.86 10.39
C LEU A 192 -9.15 18.35 10.68
N GLN A 193 -9.44 17.93 11.91
CA GLN A 193 -9.55 16.52 12.25
C GLN A 193 -10.56 15.81 11.34
N GLY A 194 -10.06 14.78 10.63
CA GLY A 194 -10.86 14.01 9.68
C GLY A 194 -10.52 14.25 8.21
N TYR A 195 -9.77 15.29 7.90
CA TYR A 195 -9.24 15.46 6.53
C TYR A 195 -7.91 14.72 6.36
N PRO A 196 -7.68 14.04 5.20
CA PRO A 196 -6.38 13.44 4.92
C PRO A 196 -5.30 14.52 4.86
N VAL A 197 -4.20 14.35 5.61
CA VAL A 197 -3.09 15.33 5.64
C VAL A 197 -2.51 15.58 4.25
N THR A 198 -2.53 14.55 3.39
CA THR A 198 -2.09 14.63 1.98
C THR A 198 -2.88 15.61 1.12
N THR A 199 -4.10 15.99 1.52
CA THR A 199 -4.90 17.01 0.80
C THR A 199 -4.56 18.43 1.21
N LEU A 200 -3.87 18.61 2.35
CA LEU A 200 -3.43 19.92 2.84
C LEU A 200 -2.16 20.41 2.12
N ASP A 201 -1.39 19.50 1.54
CA ASP A 201 -0.22 19.84 0.72
C ASP A 201 -0.59 20.23 -0.73
N ALA A 202 -1.86 20.12 -1.11
CA ALA A 202 -2.30 20.53 -2.44
C ALA A 202 -2.34 22.08 -2.54
N PRO A 203 -1.73 22.69 -3.57
CA PRO A 203 -1.68 24.15 -3.72
C PRO A 203 -3.05 24.84 -3.73
N ALA A 204 -4.12 24.11 -4.00
CA ALA A 204 -5.51 24.61 -4.02
C ALA A 204 -6.12 24.88 -2.64
N VAL A 205 -5.44 24.52 -1.54
CA VAL A 205 -5.93 24.72 -0.16
C VAL A 205 -5.29 25.96 0.50
N ILE A 206 -4.33 26.60 -0.19
CA ILE A 206 -3.57 27.76 0.31
C ILE A 206 -4.10 29.10 -0.26
N GLU A 207 -5.14 29.06 -1.11
CA GLU A 207 -5.87 30.26 -1.57
C GLU A 207 -7.06 30.54 -0.62
#